data_da5b68aaaee0457dab63e2c271f51a97
#
_entry.id   da5b68aaaee0457dab63e2c271f51a97
#
_cell.length_a   1.000
_cell.length_b   1.000
_cell.length_c   1.000
_cell.angle_alpha   90.00
_cell.angle_beta   90.00
_cell.angle_gamma   90.00
#
_symmetry.space_group_name_H-M   'P 1'
#
loop_
_entity.id
_entity.type
_entity.pdbx_description
1 polymer ?
#
loop_
_entity_poly.entity_id
_entity_poly.type
_entity_poly.pdbx_seq_one_letter_code
_entity_poly.pdbx_strand_id
1 'polypeptide(L)'
;MAEFPEIVKSTRSYCGVVPTDDLFDKDLIPLIKSELTTINQLGAGVVGFPLTVESTWTDFIPDDPTTRALAEELVHIRVRLSFDPPSSSFVAEALKEKARELTWRLNVNVDEPFPY
;
A
#
# COMPACT_ATOMS: atom_id res chain seq x y z
N MET A 1 0.20 14.06 9.00
CA MET A 1 0.58 13.63 8.82
C MET A 1 1.43 13.38 8.12
N ALA A 2 2.01 13.43 7.92
CA ALA A 2 2.80 13.36 7.38
C ALA A 2 3.33 12.68 7.04
N GLU A 3 3.52 12.58 6.73
CA GLU A 3 3.79 11.61 6.44
C GLU A 3 4.92 11.47 5.70
N PHE A 4 5.34 10.34 5.24
CA PHE A 4 6.52 10.02 4.52
C PHE A 4 6.13 9.75 3.08
N PRO A 5 6.71 10.45 2.11
CA PRO A 5 6.38 10.17 0.71
C PRO A 5 6.99 8.85 0.23
N GLU A 6 8.01 8.32 0.92
CA GLU A 6 8.66 7.09 0.50
C GLU A 6 7.81 5.88 0.85
N ILE A 7 7.73 4.94 -0.09
CA ILE A 7 6.89 3.75 0.09
C ILE A 7 7.34 2.94 1.29
N VAL A 8 8.64 2.64 1.38
CA VAL A 8 9.15 1.79 2.46
C VAL A 8 9.04 2.50 3.81
N LYS A 9 9.42 3.77 3.86
CA LYS A 9 9.41 4.50 5.11
C LYS A 9 8.00 4.68 5.65
N SER A 10 7.04 5.00 4.78
CA SER A 10 5.66 5.17 5.22
C SER A 10 5.09 3.83 5.70
N THR A 11 5.46 2.74 5.05
CA THR A 11 4.98 1.42 5.45
C THR A 11 5.58 1.01 6.80
N ARG A 12 6.88 1.28 7.02
CA ARG A 12 7.47 1.05 8.34
C ARG A 12 6.66 1.77 9.41
N SER A 13 6.39 3.05 9.17
CA SER A 13 5.65 3.86 10.14
C SER A 13 4.27 3.28 10.41
N TYR A 14 3.57 2.89 9.36
CA TYR A 14 2.23 2.33 9.51
C TYR A 14 2.25 1.03 10.30
N CYS A 15 3.31 0.24 10.16
CA CYS A 15 3.45 -1.04 10.85
C CYS A 15 4.06 -0.93 12.24
N GLY A 16 4.26 0.29 12.72
CA GLY A 16 4.81 0.47 14.08
C GLY A 16 6.32 0.37 14.16
N VAL A 17 7.01 0.37 13.01
CA VAL A 17 8.46 0.35 12.98
C VAL A 17 8.95 1.77 12.84
N VAL A 18 10.03 2.11 13.56
CA VAL A 18 10.62 3.44 13.43
C VAL A 18 10.98 3.66 11.96
N PRO A 19 10.57 4.78 11.36
CA PRO A 19 10.73 4.97 9.91
C PRO A 19 12.16 4.88 9.39
N THR A 20 13.14 5.15 10.23
CA THR A 20 14.54 5.08 9.81
C THR A 20 15.21 3.75 10.18
N ASP A 21 14.44 2.81 10.76
CA ASP A 21 14.99 1.54 11.21
C ASP A 21 14.76 0.47 10.13
N ASP A 22 15.83 -0.05 9.56
CA ASP A 22 15.73 -1.04 8.49
C ASP A 22 15.81 -2.48 9.00
N LEU A 23 15.72 -2.68 10.29
CA LEU A 23 15.90 -4.01 10.88
C LEU A 23 14.92 -5.03 10.31
N PHE A 24 13.71 -4.62 10.00
CA PHE A 24 12.68 -5.55 9.52
C PHE A 24 12.48 -5.53 8.02
N ASP A 25 13.38 -4.86 7.29
CA ASP A 25 13.19 -4.71 5.85
C ASP A 25 13.21 -6.03 5.09
N LYS A 26 13.96 -7.01 5.58
CA LYS A 26 13.99 -8.30 4.91
C LYS A 26 12.62 -8.97 4.92
N ASP A 27 11.76 -8.60 5.87
CA ASP A 27 10.40 -9.11 5.92
C ASP A 27 9.43 -8.15 5.24
N LEU A 28 9.62 -6.85 5.42
CA LEU A 28 8.70 -5.86 4.91
C LEU A 28 8.79 -5.66 3.40
N ILE A 29 9.99 -5.60 2.85
CA ILE A 29 10.15 -5.30 1.44
C ILE A 29 9.50 -6.35 0.54
N PRO A 30 9.66 -7.65 0.80
CA PRO A 30 8.94 -8.64 -0.02
C PRO A 30 7.42 -8.50 0.07
N LEU A 31 6.90 -8.17 1.25
CA LEU A 31 5.46 -7.97 1.40
C LEU A 31 5.01 -6.76 0.60
N ILE A 32 5.77 -5.67 0.66
CA ILE A 32 5.45 -4.48 -0.09
C ILE A 32 5.45 -4.79 -1.59
N LYS A 33 6.49 -5.46 -2.08
CA LYS A 33 6.59 -5.79 -3.49
C LYS A 33 5.40 -6.62 -3.95
N SER A 34 4.98 -7.57 -3.12
CA SER A 34 3.84 -8.41 -3.43
C SER A 34 2.59 -7.56 -3.57
N GLU A 35 2.40 -6.60 -2.66
CA GLU A 35 1.20 -5.77 -2.72
C GLU A 35 1.24 -4.79 -3.88
N LEU A 36 2.42 -4.27 -4.25
CA LEU A 36 2.52 -3.43 -5.43
C LEU A 36 2.15 -4.22 -6.69
N THR A 37 2.53 -5.50 -6.73
CA THR A 37 2.15 -6.35 -7.84
C THR A 37 0.63 -6.54 -7.88
N THR A 38 0.00 -6.68 -6.72
CA THR A 38 -1.46 -6.76 -6.65
C THR A 38 -2.10 -5.50 -7.22
N ILE A 39 -1.55 -4.33 -6.87
CA ILE A 39 -2.04 -3.07 -7.41
C ILE A 39 -1.91 -3.06 -8.94
N ASN A 40 -0.78 -3.54 -9.46
CA ASN A 40 -0.60 -3.65 -10.92
C ASN A 40 -1.68 -4.53 -11.54
N GLN A 41 -2.02 -5.62 -10.89
CA GLN A 41 -3.04 -6.52 -11.41
C GLN A 41 -4.42 -5.90 -11.40
N LEU A 42 -4.63 -4.93 -10.52
CA LEU A 42 -5.87 -4.18 -10.51
C LEU A 42 -5.89 -3.07 -11.59
N GLY A 43 -4.77 -2.87 -12.24
CA GLY A 43 -4.70 -1.93 -13.35
C GLY A 43 -4.02 -0.61 -13.05
N ALA A 44 -3.33 -0.49 -11.94
CA ALA A 44 -2.72 0.77 -11.54
C ALA A 44 -1.22 0.61 -11.29
N GLY A 45 -0.53 1.73 -11.32
CA GLY A 45 0.88 1.77 -10.98
C GLY A 45 1.80 1.28 -12.09
N VAL A 46 3.08 1.51 -11.89
CA VAL A 46 4.10 1.11 -12.87
C VAL A 46 4.34 -0.38 -12.78
N VAL A 47 4.14 -1.09 -13.87
CA VAL A 47 4.35 -2.53 -13.92
C VAL A 47 5.86 -2.80 -13.84
N GLY A 48 6.25 -3.76 -12.99
CA GLY A 48 7.65 -4.06 -12.81
C GLY A 48 8.40 -2.97 -12.07
N PHE A 49 7.69 -2.22 -11.22
CA PHE A 49 8.26 -1.09 -10.50
C PHE A 49 9.50 -1.50 -9.70
N PRO A 50 10.64 -0.82 -9.93
CA PRO A 50 11.88 -1.18 -9.22
C PRO A 50 11.92 -0.51 -7.84
N LEU A 51 11.34 -1.16 -6.86
CA LEU A 51 11.25 -0.62 -5.51
C LEU A 51 12.62 -0.51 -4.84
N THR A 52 12.92 0.70 -4.35
CA THR A 52 14.08 0.92 -3.49
C THR A 52 13.59 1.65 -2.24
N VAL A 53 14.46 1.81 -1.25
CA VAL A 53 14.05 2.50 -0.02
C VAL A 53 13.77 3.98 -0.28
N GLU A 54 14.20 4.49 -1.40
CA GLU A 54 13.99 5.90 -1.76
C GLU A 54 12.80 6.11 -2.66
N SER A 55 12.22 5.03 -3.18
CA SER A 55 11.07 5.13 -4.07
C SER A 55 9.89 5.77 -3.36
N THR A 56 9.16 6.62 -4.07
CA THR A 56 8.01 7.31 -3.49
C THR A 56 6.72 6.78 -4.10
N TRP A 57 5.61 7.06 -3.42
CA TRP A 57 4.29 6.70 -3.96
C TRP A 57 4.03 7.43 -5.28
N THR A 58 4.54 8.65 -5.40
CA THR A 58 4.40 9.40 -6.65
C THR A 58 5.17 8.74 -7.78
N ASP A 59 6.31 8.13 -7.48
CA ASP A 59 7.06 7.37 -8.50
C ASP A 59 6.24 6.18 -8.99
N PHE A 60 5.49 5.55 -8.10
CA PHE A 60 4.72 4.36 -8.46
C PHE A 60 3.42 4.71 -9.20
N ILE A 61 2.71 5.75 -8.78
CA ILE A 61 1.50 6.22 -9.45
C ILE A 61 1.62 7.73 -9.61
N PRO A 62 2.23 8.19 -10.71
CA PRO A 62 2.57 9.61 -10.84
C PRO A 62 1.42 10.54 -11.20
N ASP A 63 0.43 10.03 -11.95
CA ASP A 63 -0.53 10.92 -12.58
C ASP A 63 -1.90 10.99 -11.95
N ASP A 64 -2.17 10.17 -10.94
CA ASP A 64 -3.53 10.07 -10.40
C ASP A 64 -3.49 10.08 -8.88
N PRO A 65 -3.65 11.26 -8.27
CA PRO A 65 -3.56 11.35 -6.80
C PRO A 65 -4.62 10.51 -6.07
N THR A 66 -5.80 10.36 -6.65
CA THR A 66 -6.86 9.57 -6.02
C THR A 66 -6.48 8.10 -6.00
N THR A 67 -6.05 7.57 -7.14
CA THR A 67 -5.61 6.18 -7.21
C THR A 67 -4.40 5.96 -6.32
N ARG A 68 -3.49 6.91 -6.29
CA ARG A 68 -2.29 6.82 -5.46
C ARG A 68 -2.65 6.71 -3.98
N ALA A 69 -3.58 7.54 -3.51
CA ALA A 69 -3.99 7.52 -2.12
C ALA A 69 -4.67 6.20 -1.74
N LEU A 70 -5.52 5.69 -2.63
CA LEU A 70 -6.18 4.41 -2.38
C LEU A 70 -5.16 3.27 -2.33
N ALA A 71 -4.19 3.29 -3.25
CA ALA A 71 -3.18 2.25 -3.30
C ALA A 71 -2.30 2.28 -2.06
N GLU A 72 -1.91 3.47 -1.63
CA GLU A 72 -1.07 3.61 -0.46
C GLU A 72 -1.75 3.02 0.77
N GLU A 73 -3.00 3.37 1.00
CA GLU A 73 -3.71 2.87 2.16
C GLU A 73 -3.90 1.36 2.07
N LEU A 74 -4.23 0.84 0.90
CA LEU A 74 -4.42 -0.59 0.72
C LEU A 74 -3.14 -1.36 1.02
N VAL A 75 -2.02 -0.90 0.47
CA VAL A 75 -0.73 -1.56 0.71
C VAL A 75 -0.40 -1.55 2.20
N HIS A 76 -0.58 -0.42 2.86
CA HIS A 76 -0.28 -0.31 4.29
C HIS A 76 -1.09 -1.32 5.10
N ILE A 77 -2.39 -1.42 4.84
CA ILE A 77 -3.24 -2.32 5.59
C ILE A 77 -2.85 -3.77 5.35
N ARG A 78 -2.64 -4.13 4.08
CA ARG A 78 -2.36 -5.52 3.76
C ARG A 78 -0.99 -5.96 4.25
N VAL A 79 0.00 -5.07 4.17
CA VAL A 79 1.32 -5.39 4.71
C VAL A 79 1.24 -5.56 6.23
N ARG A 80 0.51 -4.67 6.90
CA ARG A 80 0.37 -4.79 8.35
C ARG A 80 -0.31 -6.09 8.74
N LEU A 81 -1.35 -6.49 8.03
CA LEU A 81 -2.06 -7.73 8.34
C LEU A 81 -1.15 -8.95 8.21
N SER A 82 -0.17 -8.88 7.32
CA SER A 82 0.77 -9.99 7.12
C SER A 82 1.97 -9.91 8.07
N PHE A 83 2.44 -8.71 8.36
CA PHE A 83 3.65 -8.52 9.14
C PHE A 83 3.40 -8.49 10.65
N ASP A 84 2.37 -7.76 11.06
CA ASP A 84 2.11 -7.55 12.47
C ASP A 84 0.62 -7.33 12.67
N PRO A 85 -0.18 -8.39 12.53
CA PRO A 85 -1.63 -8.23 12.65
C PRO A 85 -2.03 -7.79 14.04
N PRO A 86 -3.12 -7.02 14.15
CA PRO A 86 -3.61 -6.62 15.46
C PRO A 86 -3.96 -7.84 16.30
N SER A 87 -3.74 -7.74 17.61
CA SER A 87 -4.08 -8.83 18.50
C SER A 87 -5.59 -8.96 18.69
N SER A 88 -6.33 -7.87 18.52
CA SER A 88 -7.78 -7.89 18.63
C SER A 88 -8.38 -8.41 17.34
N SER A 89 -9.18 -9.46 17.40
CA SER A 89 -9.84 -10.00 16.22
C SER A 89 -10.83 -8.98 15.64
N PHE A 90 -11.44 -8.16 16.50
CA PHE A 90 -12.36 -7.13 16.03
C PHE A 90 -11.63 -6.11 15.15
N VAL A 91 -10.45 -5.66 15.60
CA VAL A 91 -9.67 -4.70 14.83
C VAL A 91 -9.14 -5.35 13.54
N ALA A 92 -8.69 -6.59 13.63
CA ALA A 92 -8.20 -7.29 12.45
C ALA A 92 -9.29 -7.43 11.39
N GLU A 93 -10.51 -7.78 11.82
CA GLU A 93 -11.62 -7.92 10.87
C GLU A 93 -11.99 -6.56 10.27
N ALA A 94 -11.94 -5.49 11.07
CA ALA A 94 -12.22 -4.16 10.56
C ALA A 94 -11.20 -3.76 9.48
N LEU A 95 -9.92 -4.09 9.68
CA LEU A 95 -8.90 -3.80 8.69
C LEU A 95 -9.10 -4.63 7.43
N LYS A 96 -9.48 -5.89 7.57
CA LYS A 96 -9.75 -6.73 6.41
C LYS A 96 -10.92 -6.18 5.60
N GLU A 97 -11.95 -5.71 6.29
CA GLU A 97 -13.10 -5.12 5.62
C GLU A 97 -12.70 -3.84 4.90
N LYS A 98 -11.87 -3.02 5.54
CA LYS A 98 -11.37 -1.80 4.91
C LYS A 98 -10.55 -2.13 3.66
N ALA A 99 -9.73 -3.17 3.73
CA ALA A 99 -8.94 -3.58 2.59
C ALA A 99 -9.84 -4.04 1.43
N ARG A 100 -10.91 -4.74 1.73
CA ARG A 100 -11.88 -5.17 0.70
C ARG A 100 -12.53 -3.94 0.05
N GLU A 101 -12.91 -2.98 0.86
CA GLU A 101 -13.52 -1.75 0.35
C GLU A 101 -12.54 -0.99 -0.54
N LEU A 102 -11.29 -0.86 -0.10
CA LEU A 102 -10.28 -0.15 -0.88
C LEU A 102 -9.98 -0.85 -2.18
N THR A 103 -9.94 -2.18 -2.17
CA THR A 103 -9.72 -2.96 -3.38
C THR A 103 -10.82 -2.68 -4.39
N TRP A 104 -12.08 -2.67 -3.92
CA TRP A 104 -13.21 -2.39 -4.79
C TRP A 104 -13.15 -0.97 -5.34
N ARG A 105 -12.89 0.00 -4.47
CA ARG A 105 -12.83 1.40 -4.89
C ARG A 105 -11.70 1.62 -5.90
N LEU A 106 -10.55 0.99 -5.67
CA LEU A 106 -9.43 1.11 -6.57
C LEU A 106 -9.75 0.51 -7.92
N ASN A 107 -10.37 -0.67 -7.91
CA ASN A 107 -10.74 -1.34 -9.14
C ASN A 107 -11.75 -0.52 -9.95
N VAL A 108 -12.73 0.06 -9.29
CA VAL A 108 -13.72 0.90 -9.94
C VAL A 108 -13.05 2.15 -10.51
N ASN A 109 -12.17 2.75 -9.74
CA ASN A 109 -11.51 3.99 -10.16
C ASN A 109 -10.64 3.79 -11.39
N VAL A 110 -10.00 2.63 -11.49
CA VAL A 110 -9.13 2.33 -12.60
C VAL A 110 -9.89 1.92 -13.85
N ASP A 111 -10.94 1.06 -13.66
CA ASP A 111 -11.71 0.57 -14.74
C ASP A 111 -12.65 1.57 -15.34
N GLU A 112 -13.03 2.63 -14.66
CA GLU A 112 -14.10 3.40 -14.91
C GLU A 112 -13.93 4.24 -16.00
N PRO A 113 -14.27 3.99 -16.97
CA PRO A 113 -14.10 4.87 -17.99
C PRO A 113 -15.23 5.79 -17.98
N PHE A 114 -15.66 6.20 -17.70
CA PHE A 114 -16.52 7.03 -17.64
C PHE A 114 -16.74 7.70 -18.00
N PRO A 115 -16.98 8.01 -18.10
CA PRO A 115 -17.62 8.64 -18.03
C PRO A 115 -18.43 8.71 -18.70
N TYR A 116 -18.86 8.58 -18.66
CA TYR A 116 -19.87 8.71 -19.39
C TYR A 116 -20.83 9.55 -18.89
#